data_a8bb6ccb8afccff61e02336b752c0c09
#
_entry.id   a8bb6ccb8afccff61e02336b752c0c09
#
_cell.length_a   1.000
_cell.length_b   1.000
_cell.length_c   1.000
_cell.angle_alpha   90.00
_cell.angle_beta   90.00
_cell.angle_gamma   90.00
#
_symmetry.space_group_name_H-M   'P 1'
#
loop_
_entity.id
_entity.type
_entity.pdbx_description
1 polymer ?
#
loop_
_entity_poly.entity_id
_entity_poly.type
_entity_poly.pdbx_seq_one_letter_code
_entity_poly.pdbx_strand_id
1 'polypeptide(L)'
;MNGIFRDVYLLHRPEQCIEDYFITTDLHGSAAEIAVRLRYYDSAVATRITLYDAASTMVGSVTPVEAPDDAAFPYHAEITVVDPTLWNAEQPYLYTLVLDTPCETITDRVGIREVHVANNQIYVNGQSIKFHGVNRHESDPVTGYAVGFEQTKKDLLMIKKHNFNAIRTSHYPDVPYFYQLCDQ
;
A
#
# COMPACT_ATOMS: atom_id res chain seq x y z
N MET A 1 -20.06 17.34 12.07
CA MET A 1 -19.15 17.15 13.20
C MET A 1 -18.13 18.24 13.20
N ASN A 2 -17.73 18.72 14.34
CA ASN A 2 -16.76 19.79 14.49
C ASN A 2 -15.56 19.29 15.29
N GLY A 3 -14.38 19.79 14.98
CA GLY A 3 -13.15 19.47 15.69
C GLY A 3 -12.17 18.67 14.85
N ILE A 4 -10.97 18.49 15.41
CA ILE A 4 -9.87 17.70 14.84
C ILE A 4 -9.93 16.34 15.51
N PHE A 5 -10.21 15.29 14.76
CA PHE A 5 -10.38 13.92 15.28
C PHE A 5 -9.25 12.97 14.87
N ARG A 6 -8.27 13.49 14.13
CA ARG A 6 -7.05 12.77 13.76
C ARG A 6 -5.84 13.49 14.30
N ASP A 7 -4.72 12.79 14.36
CA ASP A 7 -3.45 13.30 14.88
C ASP A 7 -2.99 14.53 14.07
N VAL A 8 -2.40 15.49 14.78
CA VAL A 8 -1.70 16.63 14.21
C VAL A 8 -0.24 16.50 14.59
N TYR A 9 0.64 16.52 13.60
CA TYR A 9 2.08 16.36 13.83
C TYR A 9 2.88 17.35 12.99
N LEU A 10 4.10 17.62 13.44
CA LEU A 10 5.09 18.39 12.71
C LEU A 10 6.06 17.41 12.04
N LEU A 11 6.08 17.43 10.71
CA LEU A 11 6.99 16.61 9.92
C LEU A 11 8.21 17.46 9.52
N HIS A 12 9.40 17.03 9.96
CA HIS A 12 10.68 17.55 9.48
C HIS A 12 11.32 16.53 8.58
N ARG A 13 11.66 16.93 7.35
CA ARG A 13 12.34 16.08 6.36
C ARG A 13 13.59 16.79 5.82
N PRO A 14 14.58 16.03 5.28
CA PRO A 14 15.71 16.63 4.56
C PRO A 14 15.23 17.45 3.36
N GLU A 15 16.01 18.47 2.94
CA GLU A 15 15.73 19.21 1.70
C GLU A 15 15.81 18.30 0.48
N GLN A 16 16.73 17.34 0.47
CA GLN A 16 16.82 16.30 -0.55
C GLN A 16 16.06 15.05 -0.07
N CYS A 17 14.82 14.91 -0.50
CA CYS A 17 13.96 13.79 -0.10
C CYS A 17 13.05 13.35 -1.26
N ILE A 18 12.51 12.14 -1.11
CA ILE A 18 11.45 11.65 -1.99
C ILE A 18 10.15 12.36 -1.58
N GLU A 19 9.63 13.26 -2.41
CA GLU A 19 8.38 13.98 -2.11
C GLU A 19 7.19 13.04 -2.08
N ASP A 20 7.08 12.17 -3.10
CA ASP A 20 5.98 11.24 -3.27
C ASP A 20 6.40 10.02 -4.07
N TYR A 21 5.73 8.90 -3.89
CA TYR A 21 5.93 7.69 -4.67
C TYR A 21 4.63 6.93 -4.85
N PHE A 22 4.55 6.18 -5.95
CA PHE A 22 3.39 5.36 -6.27
C PHE A 22 3.82 3.98 -6.74
N ILE A 23 3.24 2.92 -6.16
CA ILE A 23 3.58 1.54 -6.44
C ILE A 23 2.42 0.86 -7.15
N THR A 24 2.71 0.19 -8.26
CA THR A 24 1.75 -0.67 -8.96
C THR A 24 2.33 -2.06 -9.15
N THR A 25 1.45 -3.05 -9.29
CA THR A 25 1.83 -4.44 -9.56
C THR A 25 1.03 -4.98 -10.73
N ASP A 26 1.71 -5.61 -11.68
CA ASP A 26 1.11 -6.24 -12.84
C ASP A 26 1.59 -7.69 -12.98
N LEU A 27 0.71 -8.60 -13.42
CA LEU A 27 1.02 -10.02 -13.57
C LEU A 27 1.26 -10.37 -15.05
N HIS A 28 2.39 -11.02 -15.34
CA HIS A 28 2.80 -11.44 -16.67
C HIS A 28 3.15 -12.94 -16.69
N GLY A 29 2.14 -13.78 -16.82
CA GLY A 29 2.33 -15.25 -16.80
C GLY A 29 2.82 -15.72 -15.43
N SER A 30 4.05 -16.24 -15.35
CA SER A 30 4.69 -16.68 -14.09
C SER A 30 5.53 -15.61 -13.43
N ALA A 31 5.50 -14.37 -13.89
CA ALA A 31 6.23 -13.27 -13.30
C ALA A 31 5.27 -12.14 -12.91
N ALA A 32 5.71 -11.30 -11.98
CA ALA A 32 5.08 -10.03 -11.67
C ALA A 32 6.08 -8.90 -11.84
N GLU A 33 5.57 -7.75 -12.28
CA GLU A 33 6.31 -6.51 -12.32
C GLU A 33 5.81 -5.61 -11.20
N ILE A 34 6.74 -5.04 -10.44
CA ILE A 34 6.48 -4.02 -9.44
C ILE A 34 7.06 -2.74 -9.97
N ALA A 35 6.20 -1.83 -10.42
CA ALA A 35 6.60 -0.52 -10.90
C ALA A 35 6.51 0.48 -9.73
N VAL A 36 7.59 1.24 -9.55
CA VAL A 36 7.69 2.30 -8.54
C VAL A 36 7.94 3.61 -9.26
N ARG A 37 7.01 4.54 -9.15
CA ARG A 37 7.10 5.87 -9.71
C ARG A 37 7.41 6.87 -8.59
N LEU A 38 8.32 7.80 -8.82
CA LEU A 38 8.86 8.68 -7.80
C LEU A 38 8.85 10.14 -8.25
N ARG A 39 8.64 11.02 -7.29
CA ARG A 39 8.89 12.46 -7.40
C ARG A 39 9.75 12.93 -6.24
N TYR A 40 10.80 13.69 -6.53
CA TYR A 40 11.64 14.32 -5.52
C TYR A 40 11.17 15.75 -5.24
N TYR A 41 11.42 16.25 -4.02
CA TYR A 41 10.95 17.57 -3.60
C TYR A 41 11.59 18.72 -4.38
N ASP A 42 12.92 18.72 -4.52
CA ASP A 42 13.66 19.78 -5.21
C ASP A 42 14.45 19.21 -6.39
N SER A 43 15.36 18.31 -6.10
CA SER A 43 16.22 17.67 -7.09
C SER A 43 16.34 16.18 -6.83
N ALA A 44 16.63 15.43 -7.89
CA ALA A 44 16.83 13.99 -7.78
C ALA A 44 17.98 13.67 -6.81
N VAL A 45 17.75 12.69 -5.96
CA VAL A 45 18.75 12.16 -5.03
C VAL A 45 19.06 10.71 -5.38
N ALA A 46 20.31 10.29 -5.17
CA ALA A 46 20.71 8.90 -5.38
C ALA A 46 19.81 7.98 -4.57
N THR A 47 18.97 7.22 -5.26
CA THR A 47 17.97 6.34 -4.64
C THR A 47 18.21 4.91 -5.05
N ARG A 48 18.17 4.01 -4.07
CA ARG A 48 18.13 2.56 -4.29
C ARG A 48 16.79 2.03 -3.84
N ILE A 49 16.13 1.27 -4.68
CA ILE A 49 14.88 0.59 -4.37
C ILE A 49 15.18 -0.90 -4.26
N THR A 50 14.86 -1.49 -3.12
CA THR A 50 15.12 -2.92 -2.86
C THR A 50 13.86 -3.59 -2.36
N LEU A 51 13.55 -4.73 -2.96
CA LEU A 51 12.42 -5.58 -2.57
C LEU A 51 12.92 -6.80 -1.79
N TYR A 52 12.29 -7.07 -0.66
CA TYR A 52 12.54 -8.23 0.18
C TYR A 52 11.27 -9.09 0.28
N ASP A 53 11.45 -10.39 0.38
CA ASP A 53 10.38 -11.32 0.71
C ASP A 53 10.03 -11.29 2.22
N ALA A 54 9.05 -12.10 2.64
CA ALA A 54 8.64 -12.19 4.04
C ALA A 54 9.72 -12.77 4.97
N ALA A 55 10.72 -13.48 4.41
CA ALA A 55 11.87 -13.99 5.14
C ALA A 55 13.04 -12.99 5.18
N SER A 56 12.85 -11.75 4.69
CA SER A 56 13.87 -10.72 4.55
C SER A 56 14.99 -11.08 3.56
N THR A 57 14.70 -11.97 2.61
CA THR A 57 15.62 -12.26 1.52
C THR A 57 15.44 -11.23 0.41
N MET A 58 16.52 -10.68 -0.10
CA MET A 58 16.47 -9.73 -1.21
C MET A 58 15.98 -10.43 -2.49
N VAL A 59 14.89 -9.94 -3.07
CA VAL A 59 14.29 -10.43 -4.30
C VAL A 59 14.81 -9.66 -5.52
N GLY A 60 14.98 -8.36 -5.37
CA GLY A 60 15.49 -7.50 -6.43
C GLY A 60 15.91 -6.13 -5.91
N SER A 61 16.77 -5.45 -6.67
CA SER A 61 17.19 -4.09 -6.35
C SER A 61 17.44 -3.31 -7.64
N VAL A 62 17.01 -2.05 -7.66
CA VAL A 62 17.05 -1.18 -8.85
C VAL A 62 17.28 0.27 -8.44
N THR A 63 17.80 1.06 -9.38
CA THR A 63 17.89 2.52 -9.27
C THR A 63 16.88 3.14 -10.23
N PRO A 64 16.09 4.15 -9.79
CA PRO A 64 15.16 4.85 -10.66
C PRO A 64 15.87 5.54 -11.85
N VAL A 65 15.18 5.58 -12.98
CA VAL A 65 15.59 6.29 -14.18
C VAL A 65 14.61 7.40 -14.50
N GLU A 66 15.07 8.43 -15.19
CA GLU A 66 14.20 9.53 -15.62
C GLU A 66 13.13 9.06 -16.61
N ALA A 67 11.90 9.51 -16.39
CA ALA A 67 10.73 9.27 -17.25
C ALA A 67 10.09 10.63 -17.57
N PRO A 68 10.65 11.39 -18.52
CA PRO A 68 10.26 12.78 -18.78
C PRO A 68 8.83 12.94 -19.27
N ASP A 69 8.21 11.87 -19.76
CA ASP A 69 6.83 11.88 -20.23
C ASP A 69 5.80 11.75 -19.09
N ASP A 70 6.22 11.39 -17.88
CA ASP A 70 5.38 11.35 -16.67
C ASP A 70 5.64 12.59 -15.81
N ALA A 71 4.90 13.66 -16.07
CA ALA A 71 5.05 14.91 -15.32
C ALA A 71 4.68 14.80 -13.83
N ALA A 72 3.88 13.81 -13.44
CA ALA A 72 3.49 13.59 -12.06
C ALA A 72 4.58 12.86 -11.26
N PHE A 73 5.23 11.88 -11.90
CA PHE A 73 6.29 11.07 -11.31
C PHE A 73 7.44 10.91 -12.32
N PRO A 74 8.35 11.87 -12.40
CA PRO A 74 9.37 11.92 -13.45
C PRO A 74 10.52 10.90 -13.30
N TYR A 75 10.41 9.97 -12.34
CA TYR A 75 11.39 8.89 -12.13
C TYR A 75 10.66 7.56 -11.95
N HIS A 76 11.08 6.54 -12.71
CA HIS A 76 10.49 5.21 -12.70
C HIS A 76 11.54 4.15 -12.38
N ALA A 77 11.08 3.08 -11.74
CA ALA A 77 11.86 1.87 -11.48
C ALA A 77 10.95 0.65 -11.57
N GLU A 78 11.48 -0.47 -12.05
CA GLU A 78 10.74 -1.72 -12.21
C GLU A 78 11.54 -2.87 -11.63
N ILE A 79 10.88 -3.71 -10.83
CA ILE A 79 11.44 -4.93 -10.27
C ILE A 79 10.59 -6.10 -10.75
N THR A 80 11.20 -7.04 -11.48
CA THR A 80 10.53 -8.28 -11.90
C THR A 80 10.74 -9.36 -10.84
N VAL A 81 9.65 -10.00 -10.43
CA VAL A 81 9.64 -11.13 -9.48
C VAL A 81 9.16 -12.37 -10.25
N VAL A 82 10.02 -13.39 -10.32
CA VAL A 82 9.66 -14.68 -10.94
C VAL A 82 8.97 -15.57 -9.91
N ASP A 83 7.88 -16.22 -10.29
CA ASP A 83 7.03 -17.06 -9.45
C ASP A 83 6.67 -16.40 -8.10
N PRO A 84 6.04 -15.18 -8.14
CA PRO A 84 5.74 -14.43 -6.93
C PRO A 84 4.68 -15.14 -6.08
N THR A 85 4.80 -15.00 -4.77
CA THR A 85 3.69 -15.30 -3.85
C THR A 85 2.68 -14.15 -3.92
N LEU A 86 1.48 -14.44 -4.43
CA LEU A 86 0.45 -13.43 -4.64
C LEU A 86 -0.30 -13.12 -3.34
N TRP A 87 -0.66 -11.86 -3.18
CA TRP A 87 -1.54 -11.41 -2.12
C TRP A 87 -3.00 -11.72 -2.46
N ASN A 88 -3.72 -12.26 -1.50
CA ASN A 88 -5.19 -12.31 -1.51
C ASN A 88 -5.73 -12.21 -0.08
N ALA A 89 -7.03 -11.98 0.08
CA ALA A 89 -7.64 -11.76 1.39
C ALA A 89 -7.56 -12.97 2.35
N GLU A 90 -7.29 -14.18 1.85
CA GLU A 90 -7.14 -15.40 2.65
C GLU A 90 -5.67 -15.69 2.98
N GLN A 91 -4.77 -15.28 2.10
CA GLN A 91 -3.32 -15.41 2.25
C GLN A 91 -2.66 -14.07 1.91
N PRO A 92 -2.65 -13.13 2.86
CA PRO A 92 -2.19 -11.76 2.64
C PRO A 92 -0.66 -11.67 2.66
N TYR A 93 0.00 -12.26 1.66
CA TYR A 93 1.46 -12.23 1.57
C TYR A 93 1.96 -10.84 1.17
N LEU A 94 2.87 -10.29 1.96
CA LEU A 94 3.43 -8.96 1.75
C LEU A 94 4.95 -9.01 1.61
N TYR A 95 5.44 -8.44 0.54
CA TYR A 95 6.85 -8.07 0.36
C TYR A 95 7.15 -6.78 1.11
N THR A 96 8.42 -6.53 1.39
CA THR A 96 8.90 -5.26 1.95
C THR A 96 9.68 -4.51 0.89
N LEU A 97 9.21 -3.33 0.53
CA LEU A 97 9.90 -2.42 -0.37
C LEU A 97 10.65 -1.37 0.46
N VAL A 98 11.92 -1.19 0.16
CA VAL A 98 12.77 -0.20 0.82
C VAL A 98 13.28 0.78 -0.23
N LEU A 99 12.98 2.07 -0.03
CA LEU A 99 13.54 3.17 -0.81
C LEU A 99 14.61 3.82 0.06
N ASP A 100 15.86 3.66 -0.33
CA ASP A 100 17.02 4.10 0.44
C ASP A 100 17.74 5.23 -0.29
N THR A 101 17.95 6.35 0.41
CA THR A 101 18.68 7.51 -0.04
C THR A 101 19.77 7.85 0.97
N PRO A 102 20.75 8.71 0.67
CA PRO A 102 21.75 9.15 1.67
C PRO A 102 21.17 9.86 2.90
N CYS A 103 19.93 10.37 2.79
CA CYS A 103 19.31 11.22 3.81
C CYS A 103 18.11 10.60 4.51
N GLU A 104 17.45 9.61 3.90
CA GLU A 104 16.27 8.96 4.46
C GLU A 104 16.11 7.53 3.93
N THR A 105 15.45 6.69 4.72
CA THR A 105 15.01 5.36 4.32
C THR A 105 13.50 5.27 4.51
N ILE A 106 12.78 4.95 3.44
CA ILE A 106 11.33 4.72 3.46
C ILE A 106 11.09 3.22 3.29
N THR A 107 10.23 2.66 4.14
CA THR A 107 9.86 1.25 4.08
C THR A 107 8.35 1.13 3.91
N ASP A 108 7.93 0.36 2.92
CA ASP A 108 6.53 0.09 2.65
C ASP A 108 6.28 -1.42 2.44
N ARG A 109 5.02 -1.84 2.52
CA ARG A 109 4.61 -3.22 2.33
C ARG A 109 3.85 -3.34 1.01
N VAL A 110 4.21 -4.34 0.20
CA VAL A 110 3.64 -4.54 -1.14
C VAL A 110 3.03 -5.93 -1.26
N GLY A 111 1.73 -5.99 -1.50
CA GLY A 111 1.04 -7.20 -1.90
C GLY A 111 0.98 -7.30 -3.42
N ILE A 112 1.59 -8.29 -4.00
CA ILE A 112 1.55 -8.52 -5.45
C ILE A 112 0.19 -9.08 -5.81
N ARG A 113 -0.61 -8.32 -6.54
CA ARG A 113 -1.96 -8.71 -6.99
C ARG A 113 -2.35 -7.99 -8.27
N GLU A 114 -3.26 -8.58 -9.00
CA GLU A 114 -3.97 -7.95 -10.10
C GLU A 114 -5.45 -7.85 -9.77
N VAL A 115 -6.07 -6.70 -10.03
CA VAL A 115 -7.51 -6.50 -9.88
C VAL A 115 -8.07 -5.95 -11.17
N HIS A 116 -9.04 -6.64 -11.76
CA HIS A 116 -9.72 -6.16 -12.96
C HIS A 116 -11.23 -6.46 -12.93
N VAL A 117 -11.96 -5.76 -13.78
CA VAL A 117 -13.40 -5.97 -13.98
C VAL A 117 -13.62 -6.51 -15.39
N ALA A 118 -14.25 -7.68 -15.48
CA ALA A 118 -14.65 -8.29 -16.74
C ALA A 118 -16.02 -8.98 -16.57
N ASN A 119 -16.82 -9.01 -17.64
CA ASN A 119 -18.12 -9.69 -17.65
C ASN A 119 -19.02 -9.31 -16.45
N ASN A 120 -19.03 -8.04 -16.05
CA ASN A 120 -19.74 -7.52 -14.87
C ASN A 120 -19.34 -8.18 -13.54
N GLN A 121 -18.12 -8.71 -13.44
CA GLN A 121 -17.58 -9.31 -12.23
C GLN A 121 -16.21 -8.71 -11.92
N ILE A 122 -15.85 -8.74 -10.66
CA ILE A 122 -14.52 -8.32 -10.15
C ILE A 122 -13.67 -9.57 -10.00
N TYR A 123 -12.44 -9.48 -10.48
CA TYR A 123 -11.44 -10.53 -10.40
C TYR A 123 -10.26 -10.06 -9.57
N VAL A 124 -9.75 -10.93 -8.71
CA VAL A 124 -8.46 -10.78 -8.03
C VAL A 124 -7.59 -11.96 -8.41
N ASN A 125 -6.44 -11.71 -9.00
CA ASN A 125 -5.51 -12.75 -9.49
C ASN A 125 -6.20 -13.76 -10.40
N GLY A 126 -7.07 -13.28 -11.32
CA GLY A 126 -7.83 -14.13 -12.23
C GLY A 126 -9.00 -14.90 -11.61
N GLN A 127 -9.22 -14.80 -10.30
CA GLN A 127 -10.35 -15.44 -9.63
C GLN A 127 -11.50 -14.44 -9.43
N SER A 128 -12.72 -14.83 -9.88
CA SER A 128 -13.92 -14.01 -9.63
C SER A 128 -14.22 -13.96 -8.14
N ILE A 129 -14.40 -12.75 -7.62
CA ILE A 129 -14.73 -12.53 -6.20
C ILE A 129 -16.12 -11.93 -6.05
N LYS A 130 -16.74 -12.21 -4.89
CA LYS A 130 -17.95 -11.55 -4.43
C LYS A 130 -17.67 -10.87 -3.10
N PHE A 131 -17.98 -9.59 -3.01
CA PHE A 131 -17.84 -8.86 -1.75
C PHE A 131 -18.91 -9.29 -0.75
N HIS A 132 -18.45 -9.83 0.37
CA HIS A 132 -19.21 -10.02 1.58
C HIS A 132 -18.67 -9.02 2.59
N GLY A 133 -19.27 -7.85 2.68
CA GLY A 133 -18.70 -6.72 3.40
C GLY A 133 -19.67 -6.02 4.31
N VAL A 134 -19.12 -5.10 5.07
CA VAL A 134 -19.84 -4.21 5.99
C VAL A 134 -19.48 -2.76 5.71
N ASN A 135 -20.39 -1.85 6.05
CA ASN A 135 -20.07 -0.43 6.16
C ASN A 135 -19.46 -0.17 7.55
N ARG A 136 -18.37 0.59 7.61
CA ARG A 136 -17.74 0.98 8.86
C ARG A 136 -17.66 2.49 8.96
N HIS A 137 -18.10 3.05 10.07
CA HIS A 137 -17.78 4.39 10.52
C HIS A 137 -16.64 4.35 11.54
N GLU A 138 -15.73 5.31 11.51
CA GLU A 138 -14.80 5.52 12.62
C GLU A 138 -15.56 6.12 13.79
N SER A 139 -16.05 5.28 14.69
CA SER A 139 -16.77 5.72 15.87
C SER A 139 -16.58 4.76 17.03
N ASP A 140 -16.42 5.30 18.20
CA ASP A 140 -16.29 4.59 19.46
C ASP A 140 -17.24 5.21 20.50
N PRO A 141 -17.91 4.39 21.34
CA PRO A 141 -18.89 4.92 22.29
C PRO A 141 -18.31 5.81 23.37
N VAL A 142 -17.00 5.77 23.62
CA VAL A 142 -16.31 6.56 24.64
C VAL A 142 -15.61 7.77 24.03
N THR A 143 -14.83 7.54 22.98
CA THR A 143 -13.96 8.56 22.35
C THR A 143 -14.60 9.26 21.15
N GLY A 144 -15.82 8.85 20.75
CA GLY A 144 -16.52 9.41 19.61
C GLY A 144 -15.80 9.08 18.30
N TYR A 145 -15.38 10.09 17.55
CA TYR A 145 -14.69 9.92 16.26
C TYR A 145 -13.16 9.88 16.37
N ALA A 146 -12.60 10.06 17.57
CA ALA A 146 -11.16 9.92 17.83
C ALA A 146 -10.85 8.44 18.08
N VAL A 147 -10.89 7.63 17.03
CA VAL A 147 -10.65 6.18 17.08
C VAL A 147 -9.17 5.90 16.87
N GLY A 148 -8.52 5.29 17.86
CA GLY A 148 -7.09 4.96 17.80
C GLY A 148 -6.82 3.61 17.13
N PHE A 149 -5.52 3.32 16.95
CA PHE A 149 -5.01 2.12 16.28
C PHE A 149 -5.57 0.81 16.87
N GLU A 150 -5.55 0.66 18.21
CA GLU A 150 -5.98 -0.59 18.87
C GLU A 150 -7.46 -0.88 18.65
N GLN A 151 -8.31 0.15 18.69
CA GLN A 151 -9.73 -0.03 18.41
C GLN A 151 -9.98 -0.38 16.95
N THR A 152 -9.29 0.29 16.02
CA THR A 152 -9.35 -0.01 14.58
C THR A 152 -8.94 -1.47 14.32
N LYS A 153 -7.82 -1.91 14.89
CA LYS A 153 -7.35 -3.29 14.78
C LYS A 153 -8.36 -4.30 15.32
N LYS A 154 -8.96 -4.00 16.47
CA LYS A 154 -9.99 -4.84 17.08
C LYS A 154 -11.23 -4.97 16.19
N ASP A 155 -11.67 -3.88 15.57
CA ASP A 155 -12.80 -3.88 14.64
C ASP A 155 -12.49 -4.77 13.43
N LEU A 156 -11.32 -4.61 12.81
CA LEU A 156 -10.90 -5.38 11.65
C LEU A 156 -10.79 -6.88 11.96
N LEU A 157 -10.18 -7.23 13.09
CA LEU A 157 -10.10 -8.62 13.54
C LEU A 157 -11.50 -9.23 13.78
N MET A 158 -12.43 -8.45 14.31
CA MET A 158 -13.81 -8.91 14.50
C MET A 158 -14.51 -9.13 13.16
N ILE A 159 -14.36 -8.20 12.22
CA ILE A 159 -14.92 -8.30 10.87
C ILE A 159 -14.36 -9.54 10.15
N LYS A 160 -13.04 -9.73 10.17
CA LYS A 160 -12.39 -10.90 9.60
C LYS A 160 -12.86 -12.22 10.25
N LYS A 161 -12.97 -12.25 11.57
CA LYS A 161 -13.46 -13.42 12.33
C LYS A 161 -14.88 -13.84 11.92
N HIS A 162 -15.70 -12.91 11.44
CA HIS A 162 -17.04 -13.20 10.95
C HIS A 162 -17.09 -13.48 9.43
N ASN A 163 -15.94 -13.78 8.81
CA ASN A 163 -15.81 -14.13 7.40
C ASN A 163 -16.24 -13.03 6.42
N PHE A 164 -16.10 -11.78 6.79
CA PHE A 164 -16.21 -10.67 5.85
C PHE A 164 -14.88 -10.49 5.11
N ASN A 165 -14.95 -10.24 3.81
CA ASN A 165 -13.80 -10.03 2.93
C ASN A 165 -13.70 -8.61 2.38
N ALA A 166 -14.59 -7.71 2.80
CA ALA A 166 -14.63 -6.34 2.33
C ALA A 166 -15.17 -5.39 3.40
N ILE A 167 -14.67 -4.16 3.38
CA ILE A 167 -15.17 -3.07 4.23
C ILE A 167 -15.36 -1.84 3.35
N ARG A 168 -16.52 -1.22 3.45
CA ARG A 168 -16.73 0.10 2.89
C ARG A 168 -16.49 1.15 3.96
N THR A 169 -15.50 2.00 3.74
CA THR A 169 -15.25 3.16 4.60
C THR A 169 -16.36 4.18 4.41
N SER A 170 -17.30 4.23 5.33
CA SER A 170 -18.53 5.01 5.21
C SER A 170 -18.37 6.37 5.89
N HIS A 171 -18.34 7.48 5.19
CA HIS A 171 -18.34 7.71 3.74
C HIS A 171 -17.16 8.64 3.43
N TYR A 172 -15.98 8.38 3.94
CA TYR A 172 -14.77 9.21 3.92
C TYR A 172 -13.52 8.30 3.94
N PRO A 173 -12.36 8.80 3.48
CA PRO A 173 -11.10 8.09 3.63
C PRO A 173 -10.80 7.82 5.11
N ASP A 174 -10.30 6.62 5.40
CA ASP A 174 -9.87 6.23 6.74
C ASP A 174 -8.43 6.72 7.02
N VAL A 175 -7.91 6.48 8.22
CA VAL A 175 -6.51 6.78 8.55
C VAL A 175 -5.57 5.86 7.76
N PRO A 176 -4.33 6.26 7.44
CA PRO A 176 -3.42 5.44 6.63
C PRO A 176 -3.20 4.03 7.18
N TYR A 177 -3.05 3.87 8.50
CA TYR A 177 -2.82 2.55 9.10
C TYR A 177 -4.03 1.60 8.99
N PHE A 178 -5.25 2.11 8.72
CA PHE A 178 -6.41 1.26 8.44
C PHE A 178 -6.16 0.41 7.20
N TYR A 179 -5.69 1.02 6.12
CA TYR A 179 -5.39 0.31 4.87
C TYR A 179 -4.25 -0.69 5.07
N GLN A 180 -3.19 -0.29 5.80
CA GLN A 180 -2.08 -1.18 6.14
C GLN A 180 -2.52 -2.40 6.94
N LEU A 181 -3.49 -2.23 7.85
CA LEU A 181 -4.09 -3.34 8.59
C LEU A 181 -4.99 -4.22 7.70
N CYS A 182 -5.62 -3.66 6.67
CA CYS A 182 -6.40 -4.45 5.70
C CYS A 182 -5.51 -5.28 4.77
N ASP A 183 -4.26 -4.87 4.56
CA ASP A 183 -3.29 -5.60 3.74
C ASP A 183 -2.70 -6.82 4.46
N GLN A 184 -2.81 -6.90 5.81
CA GLN A 184 -2.30 -7.95 6.69
C GLN A 184 -3.36 -8.98 7.06
#